data_ba6972643cfe599a52a048f1a02400a0
#
_entry.id   ba6972643cfe599a52a048f1a02400a0
#
_cell.length_a   1.000
_cell.length_b   1.000
_cell.length_c   1.000
_cell.angle_alpha   90.00
_cell.angle_beta   90.00
_cell.angle_gamma   90.00
#
_symmetry.space_group_name_H-M   'P 1'
#
loop_
_entity.id
_entity.type
_entity.pdbx_description
1 polymer ?
#
loop_
_entity_poly.entity_id
_entity_poly.type
_entity_poly.pdbx_seq_one_letter_code
_entity_poly.pdbx_strand_id
1 'polypeptide(L)'
;MSTSATLAPASPGLSTRWLFWGPTLIWASTWHVILYQLDSGVPVLNSVAWRFALAALMLAGLARWRGEGLRLPVSAHGLMLATGIVQYSGNYFSVYEAERHIPSGLVAVLFCLMVFGNAFSARLFFSQRVSRRFLLAASGGVAGVVMIFWPEIAATGARPTAVLGLGLGLLAVLCACVGNVLTLTLTRRGLPLLPVLAWSMGYGAVFLASLSLVNGTGWHFSTRPSYLLSLLYLAVAGSVIAFVMYFKLAQRQGPARAALTGVLIPVIALAISALLEGWVPTALSLAGMALCLGSIYVAARPK
;
A
#
# COMPACT_ATOMS: atom_id res chain seq x y z
N MET A 1 -25.31 -43.16 -22.73
CA MET A 1 -23.91 -42.76 -22.99
C MET A 1 -23.69 -41.39 -22.36
N SER A 2 -23.12 -41.40 -21.16
CA SER A 2 -22.85 -40.15 -20.40
C SER A 2 -21.42 -39.73 -20.73
N THR A 3 -21.26 -38.64 -21.46
CA THR A 3 -19.95 -38.00 -21.74
C THR A 3 -19.49 -37.20 -20.51
N SER A 4 -18.62 -37.82 -19.73
CA SER A 4 -17.87 -37.12 -18.67
C SER A 4 -16.98 -36.07 -19.33
N ALA A 5 -17.39 -34.81 -19.23
CA ALA A 5 -16.52 -33.67 -19.57
C ALA A 5 -15.37 -33.64 -18.55
N THR A 6 -14.19 -34.09 -18.97
CA THR A 6 -12.93 -33.88 -18.25
C THR A 6 -12.65 -32.41 -18.16
N LEU A 7 -12.85 -31.85 -16.97
CA LEU A 7 -12.40 -30.47 -16.64
C LEU A 7 -10.88 -30.40 -16.84
N ALA A 8 -10.45 -29.58 -17.79
CA ALA A 8 -9.04 -29.32 -18.00
C ALA A 8 -8.38 -28.88 -16.68
N PRO A 9 -7.15 -29.34 -16.36
CA PRO A 9 -6.46 -28.96 -15.13
C PRO A 9 -6.26 -27.45 -15.14
N ALA A 10 -6.77 -26.78 -14.09
CA ALA A 10 -6.53 -25.36 -13.88
C ALA A 10 -5.02 -25.11 -13.93
N SER A 11 -4.58 -24.17 -14.78
CA SER A 11 -3.18 -23.78 -14.90
C SER A 11 -2.58 -23.54 -13.50
N PRO A 12 -1.34 -24.01 -13.21
CA PRO A 12 -0.74 -23.88 -11.90
C PRO A 12 -0.60 -22.39 -11.56
N GLY A 13 -1.55 -21.89 -10.79
CA GLY A 13 -1.50 -20.50 -10.31
C GLY A 13 -0.26 -20.29 -9.42
N LEU A 14 0.28 -19.06 -9.38
CA LEU A 14 1.41 -18.71 -8.52
C LEU A 14 1.28 -19.34 -7.13
N SER A 15 2.36 -19.97 -6.63
CA SER A 15 2.34 -20.57 -5.30
C SER A 15 2.08 -19.52 -4.22
N THR A 16 1.50 -19.92 -3.10
CA THR A 16 1.24 -19.03 -1.96
C THR A 16 2.51 -18.34 -1.45
N ARG A 17 3.67 -19.01 -1.58
CA ARG A 17 4.98 -18.43 -1.21
C ARG A 17 5.28 -17.20 -2.08
N TRP A 18 5.11 -17.29 -3.39
CA TRP A 18 5.31 -16.15 -4.29
C TRP A 18 4.29 -15.04 -4.05
N LEU A 19 3.03 -15.38 -3.79
CA LEU A 19 2.00 -14.38 -3.45
C LEU A 19 2.31 -13.64 -2.15
N PHE A 20 3.08 -14.23 -1.23
CA PHE A 20 3.52 -13.60 0.00
C PHE A 20 4.81 -12.78 -0.20
N TRP A 21 5.88 -13.40 -0.71
CA TRP A 21 7.19 -12.76 -0.83
C TRP A 21 7.26 -11.71 -1.93
N GLY A 22 6.52 -11.90 -3.02
CA GLY A 22 6.51 -10.94 -4.14
C GLY A 22 6.12 -9.53 -3.70
N PRO A 23 4.91 -9.29 -3.19
CA PRO A 23 4.52 -7.97 -2.72
C PRO A 23 5.38 -7.49 -1.54
N THR A 24 5.86 -8.39 -0.65
CA THR A 24 6.73 -8.03 0.46
C THR A 24 8.02 -7.37 -0.02
N LEU A 25 8.75 -8.02 -0.92
CA LEU A 25 10.03 -7.50 -1.44
C LEU A 25 9.82 -6.27 -2.33
N ILE A 26 8.80 -6.30 -3.19
CA ILE A 26 8.50 -5.17 -4.07
C ILE A 26 8.17 -3.95 -3.23
N TRP A 27 7.20 -4.03 -2.31
CA TRP A 27 6.81 -2.86 -1.53
C TRP A 27 7.90 -2.40 -0.58
N ALA A 28 8.74 -3.30 -0.04
CA ALA A 28 9.87 -2.89 0.79
C ALA A 28 10.86 -1.98 0.06
N SER A 29 11.05 -2.18 -1.24
CA SER A 29 11.96 -1.36 -2.06
C SER A 29 11.27 -0.10 -2.64
N THR A 30 9.93 -0.09 -2.77
CA THR A 30 9.22 1.06 -3.37
C THR A 30 9.37 2.34 -2.56
N TRP A 31 9.55 2.27 -1.25
CA TRP A 31 9.78 3.42 -0.38
C TRP A 31 11.01 4.21 -0.82
N HIS A 32 12.15 3.53 -0.98
CA HIS A 32 13.36 4.16 -1.48
C HIS A 32 13.23 4.64 -2.93
N VAL A 33 12.55 3.89 -3.79
CA VAL A 33 12.39 4.25 -5.22
C VAL A 33 11.54 5.51 -5.40
N ILE A 34 10.64 5.83 -4.47
CA ILE A 34 9.85 7.08 -4.49
C ILE A 34 10.77 8.31 -4.42
N LEU A 35 11.90 8.25 -3.71
CA LEU A 35 12.83 9.36 -3.60
C LEU A 35 13.35 9.85 -4.96
N TYR A 36 13.58 8.95 -5.92
CA TYR A 36 13.98 9.34 -7.29
C TYR A 36 12.90 10.15 -8.03
N GLN A 37 11.63 9.97 -7.67
CA GLN A 37 10.55 10.81 -8.21
C GLN A 37 10.50 12.17 -7.53
N LEU A 38 10.72 12.22 -6.22
CA LEU A 38 10.77 13.47 -5.46
C LEU A 38 11.93 14.36 -5.91
N ASP A 39 13.11 13.77 -6.18
CA ASP A 39 14.30 14.47 -6.66
C ASP A 39 14.16 15.00 -8.09
N SER A 40 13.18 14.54 -8.84
CA SER A 40 12.98 14.97 -10.23
C SER A 40 12.45 16.39 -10.39
N GLY A 41 11.88 16.96 -9.33
CA GLY A 41 11.17 18.25 -9.34
C GLY A 41 9.76 18.18 -9.91
N VAL A 42 9.26 16.99 -10.32
CA VAL A 42 7.87 16.81 -10.73
C VAL A 42 6.97 16.87 -9.50
N PRO A 43 5.89 17.68 -9.50
CA PRO A 43 4.96 17.75 -8.39
C PRO A 43 4.38 16.39 -8.01
N VAL A 44 4.22 16.14 -6.71
CA VAL A 44 3.74 14.84 -6.19
C VAL A 44 2.41 14.44 -6.81
N LEU A 45 1.45 15.38 -6.96
CA LEU A 45 0.17 15.12 -7.61
C LEU A 45 0.34 14.49 -9.01
N ASN A 46 1.29 15.01 -9.79
CA ASN A 46 1.56 14.55 -11.15
C ASN A 46 2.27 13.19 -11.15
N SER A 47 3.28 13.02 -10.30
CA SER A 47 4.03 11.75 -10.22
C SER A 47 3.11 10.59 -9.82
N VAL A 48 2.25 10.79 -8.82
CA VAL A 48 1.29 9.76 -8.39
C VAL A 48 0.20 9.55 -9.46
N ALA A 49 -0.28 10.61 -10.12
CA ALA A 49 -1.24 10.49 -11.22
C ALA A 49 -0.65 9.68 -12.39
N TRP A 50 0.56 9.97 -12.84
CA TRP A 50 1.26 9.22 -13.89
C TRP A 50 1.44 7.75 -13.52
N ARG A 51 1.86 7.47 -12.28
CA ARG A 51 2.02 6.10 -11.77
C ARG A 51 0.74 5.29 -11.89
N PHE A 52 -0.39 5.84 -11.43
CA PHE A 52 -1.65 5.10 -11.43
C PHE A 52 -2.38 5.14 -12.77
N ALA A 53 -2.17 6.16 -13.60
CA ALA A 53 -2.64 6.14 -14.99
C ALA A 53 -1.99 4.99 -15.77
N LEU A 54 -0.66 4.87 -15.68
CA LEU A 54 0.08 3.79 -16.33
C LEU A 54 -0.34 2.41 -15.78
N ALA A 55 -0.46 2.26 -14.46
CA ALA A 55 -0.91 1.02 -13.84
C ALA A 55 -2.34 0.64 -14.25
N ALA A 56 -3.26 1.60 -14.33
CA ALA A 56 -4.63 1.39 -14.77
C ALA A 56 -4.70 0.89 -16.21
N LEU A 57 -3.94 1.51 -17.12
CA LEU A 57 -3.87 1.08 -18.52
C LEU A 57 -3.32 -0.34 -18.66
N MET A 58 -2.26 -0.65 -17.91
CA MET A 58 -1.67 -2.00 -17.92
C MET A 58 -2.63 -3.06 -17.37
N LEU A 59 -3.34 -2.75 -16.27
CA LEU A 59 -4.34 -3.65 -15.70
C LEU A 59 -5.53 -3.85 -16.64
N ALA A 60 -5.98 -2.78 -17.30
CA ALA A 60 -7.04 -2.87 -18.30
C ALA A 60 -6.63 -3.72 -19.51
N GLY A 61 -5.39 -3.55 -19.99
CA GLY A 61 -4.80 -4.39 -21.04
C GLY A 61 -4.71 -5.86 -20.62
N LEU A 62 -4.23 -6.12 -19.39
CA LEU A 62 -4.11 -7.46 -18.83
C LEU A 62 -5.49 -8.13 -18.64
N ALA A 63 -6.48 -7.38 -18.17
CA ALA A 63 -7.85 -7.85 -18.03
C ALA A 63 -8.42 -8.30 -19.39
N ARG A 64 -8.28 -7.45 -20.42
CA ARG A 64 -8.72 -7.78 -21.78
C ARG A 64 -7.99 -8.99 -22.37
N TRP A 65 -6.68 -9.07 -22.17
CA TRP A 65 -5.89 -10.22 -22.63
C TRP A 65 -6.34 -11.53 -21.97
N ARG A 66 -6.82 -11.46 -20.72
CA ARG A 66 -7.39 -12.61 -19.99
C ARG A 66 -8.86 -12.88 -20.30
N GLY A 67 -9.48 -12.13 -21.19
CA GLY A 67 -10.89 -12.23 -21.49
C GLY A 67 -11.82 -11.67 -20.40
N GLU A 68 -11.26 -10.93 -19.41
CA GLU A 68 -12.05 -10.27 -18.38
C GLU A 68 -12.63 -8.96 -18.95
N GLY A 69 -13.95 -8.82 -18.95
CA GLY A 69 -14.64 -7.61 -19.41
C GLY A 69 -14.37 -6.41 -18.51
N LEU A 70 -14.10 -5.24 -19.10
CA LEU A 70 -13.98 -4.01 -18.35
C LEU A 70 -15.34 -3.34 -18.03
N ARG A 71 -16.43 -3.84 -18.62
CA ARG A 71 -17.77 -3.35 -18.33
C ARG A 71 -18.24 -3.91 -17.00
N LEU A 72 -18.28 -3.06 -15.98
CA LEU A 72 -18.75 -3.38 -14.64
C LEU A 72 -20.10 -2.69 -14.38
N PRO A 73 -20.93 -3.19 -13.44
CA PRO A 73 -22.20 -2.58 -13.09
C PRO A 73 -22.01 -1.12 -12.63
N VAL A 74 -22.89 -0.22 -13.09
CA VAL A 74 -22.84 1.22 -12.72
C VAL A 74 -22.83 1.43 -11.20
N SER A 75 -23.56 0.58 -10.46
CA SER A 75 -23.61 0.61 -9.00
C SER A 75 -22.26 0.34 -8.31
N ALA A 76 -21.31 -0.27 -9.01
CA ALA A 76 -19.96 -0.54 -8.48
C ALA A 76 -19.01 0.66 -8.68
N HIS A 77 -19.25 1.51 -9.67
CA HIS A 77 -18.34 2.62 -10.01
C HIS A 77 -18.20 3.63 -8.87
N GLY A 78 -19.26 3.89 -8.10
CA GLY A 78 -19.19 4.76 -6.91
C GLY A 78 -18.17 4.26 -5.87
N LEU A 79 -18.17 2.95 -5.60
CA LEU A 79 -17.18 2.35 -4.69
C LEU A 79 -15.77 2.32 -5.31
N MET A 80 -15.64 2.07 -6.60
CA MET A 80 -14.35 2.12 -7.29
C MET A 80 -13.78 3.54 -7.32
N LEU A 81 -14.63 4.57 -7.49
CA LEU A 81 -14.23 5.98 -7.39
C LEU A 81 -13.75 6.31 -5.97
N ALA A 82 -14.50 5.91 -4.94
CA ALA A 82 -14.11 6.09 -3.55
C ALA A 82 -12.77 5.38 -3.25
N THR A 83 -12.58 4.15 -3.76
CA THR A 83 -11.31 3.42 -3.67
C THR A 83 -10.19 4.20 -4.38
N GLY A 84 -10.46 4.74 -5.55
CA GLY A 84 -9.50 5.56 -6.32
C GLY A 84 -9.03 6.78 -5.53
N ILE A 85 -9.98 7.55 -4.98
CA ILE A 85 -9.68 8.75 -4.20
C ILE A 85 -8.93 8.41 -2.92
N VAL A 86 -9.37 7.40 -2.17
CA VAL A 86 -8.79 7.10 -0.86
C VAL A 86 -7.49 6.32 -1.00
N GLN A 87 -7.51 5.17 -1.74
CA GLN A 87 -6.38 4.24 -1.80
C GLN A 87 -5.28 4.73 -2.75
N TYR A 88 -5.64 5.21 -3.93
CA TYR A 88 -4.68 5.50 -4.99
C TYR A 88 -4.34 6.98 -5.13
N SER A 89 -5.13 7.86 -4.49
CA SER A 89 -4.82 9.28 -4.39
C SER A 89 -4.39 9.66 -2.98
N GLY A 90 -5.30 9.69 -2.01
CA GLY A 90 -5.04 10.16 -0.66
C GLY A 90 -3.89 9.41 0.03
N ASN A 91 -3.90 8.08 -0.01
CA ASN A 91 -2.80 7.29 0.56
C ASN A 91 -1.45 7.64 -0.09
N TYR A 92 -1.34 7.53 -1.42
CA TYR A 92 -0.04 7.70 -2.08
C TYR A 92 0.44 9.14 -2.11
N PHE A 93 -0.46 10.10 -2.26
CA PHE A 93 -0.10 11.51 -2.09
C PHE A 93 0.51 11.76 -0.70
N SER A 94 -0.14 11.25 0.34
CA SER A 94 0.32 11.39 1.72
C SER A 94 1.64 10.66 1.98
N VAL A 95 1.88 9.48 1.36
CA VAL A 95 3.17 8.78 1.42
C VAL A 95 4.28 9.63 0.82
N TYR A 96 4.10 10.10 -0.41
CA TYR A 96 5.13 10.89 -1.11
C TYR A 96 5.43 12.20 -0.36
N GLU A 97 4.40 12.88 0.14
CA GLU A 97 4.61 14.09 0.93
C GLU A 97 5.26 13.78 2.28
N ALA A 98 4.93 12.65 2.94
CA ALA A 98 5.59 12.25 4.17
C ALA A 98 7.11 12.02 3.96
N GLU A 99 7.50 11.38 2.86
CA GLU A 99 8.91 11.11 2.53
C GLU A 99 9.73 12.37 2.22
N ARG A 100 9.10 13.51 2.01
CA ARG A 100 9.78 14.82 1.94
C ARG A 100 10.19 15.34 3.32
N HIS A 101 9.64 14.80 4.39
CA HIS A 101 9.80 15.30 5.74
C HIS A 101 10.50 14.32 6.68
N ILE A 102 10.37 13.02 6.42
CA ILE A 102 10.97 11.94 7.22
C ILE A 102 11.55 10.86 6.30
N PRO A 103 12.57 10.10 6.74
CA PRO A 103 13.15 9.00 5.97
C PRO A 103 12.11 7.98 5.51
N SER A 104 12.30 7.45 4.30
CA SER A 104 11.36 6.51 3.66
C SER A 104 11.11 5.26 4.49
N GLY A 105 12.15 4.73 5.15
CA GLY A 105 12.04 3.60 6.06
C GLY A 105 11.14 3.86 7.27
N LEU A 106 11.11 5.10 7.76
CA LEU A 106 10.21 5.49 8.85
C LEU A 106 8.75 5.53 8.38
N VAL A 107 8.49 6.05 7.18
CA VAL A 107 7.12 5.98 6.60
C VAL A 107 6.68 4.52 6.48
N ALA A 108 7.56 3.61 6.02
CA ALA A 108 7.29 2.19 5.96
C ALA A 108 6.92 1.59 7.33
N VAL A 109 7.57 2.03 8.41
CA VAL A 109 7.27 1.58 9.79
C VAL A 109 5.86 1.96 10.21
N LEU A 110 5.36 3.15 9.85
CA LEU A 110 3.97 3.53 10.14
C LEU A 110 2.97 2.55 9.55
N PHE A 111 3.29 1.94 8.41
CA PHE A 111 2.43 0.92 7.79
C PHE A 111 2.34 -0.40 8.58
N CYS A 112 3.18 -0.63 9.61
CA CYS A 112 2.93 -1.68 10.59
C CYS A 112 1.56 -1.51 11.27
N LEU A 113 1.13 -0.27 11.48
CA LEU A 113 -0.16 0.05 12.08
C LEU A 113 -1.35 -0.37 11.19
N MET A 114 -1.12 -0.58 9.89
CA MET A 114 -2.15 -1.04 8.95
C MET A 114 -2.76 -2.38 9.37
N VAL A 115 -1.99 -3.27 10.02
CA VAL A 115 -2.52 -4.56 10.54
C VAL A 115 -3.64 -4.30 11.54
N PHE A 116 -3.45 -3.34 12.43
CA PHE A 116 -4.43 -2.96 13.44
C PHE A 116 -5.60 -2.17 12.83
N GLY A 117 -5.29 -1.25 11.92
CA GLY A 117 -6.29 -0.49 11.18
C GLY A 117 -7.19 -1.39 10.32
N ASN A 118 -6.63 -2.38 9.64
CA ASN A 118 -7.40 -3.36 8.87
C ASN A 118 -8.30 -4.23 9.77
N ALA A 119 -7.82 -4.66 10.93
CA ALA A 119 -8.64 -5.45 11.86
C ALA A 119 -9.76 -4.61 12.50
N PHE A 120 -9.48 -3.35 12.84
CA PHE A 120 -10.51 -2.41 13.31
C PHE A 120 -11.55 -2.15 12.21
N SER A 121 -11.12 -1.91 10.99
CA SER A 121 -12.00 -1.74 9.83
C SER A 121 -12.84 -2.99 9.56
N ALA A 122 -12.23 -4.19 9.68
CA ALA A 122 -12.96 -5.46 9.56
C ALA A 122 -14.05 -5.62 10.64
N ARG A 123 -13.81 -5.12 11.87
CA ARG A 123 -14.84 -5.08 12.89
C ARG A 123 -15.98 -4.12 12.54
N LEU A 124 -15.65 -2.93 12.08
CA LEU A 124 -16.62 -1.89 11.78
C LEU A 124 -17.51 -2.26 10.58
N PHE A 125 -16.91 -2.76 9.49
CA PHE A 125 -17.62 -3.05 8.24
C PHE A 125 -18.11 -4.49 8.11
N PHE A 126 -17.50 -5.43 8.85
CA PHE A 126 -17.83 -6.87 8.75
C PHE A 126 -18.22 -7.50 10.08
N SER A 127 -18.46 -6.69 11.13
CA SER A 127 -18.88 -7.12 12.47
C SER A 127 -17.97 -8.19 13.12
N GLN A 128 -16.68 -8.23 12.73
CA GLN A 128 -15.72 -9.18 13.31
C GLN A 128 -15.35 -8.77 14.74
N ARG A 129 -15.37 -9.72 15.68
CA ARG A 129 -15.01 -9.45 17.08
C ARG A 129 -13.50 -9.26 17.23
N VAL A 130 -13.09 -8.16 17.87
CA VAL A 130 -11.69 -7.88 18.23
C VAL A 130 -11.41 -8.47 19.61
N SER A 131 -10.40 -9.32 19.74
CA SER A 131 -10.04 -9.95 21.02
C SER A 131 -9.23 -8.99 21.91
N ARG A 132 -9.27 -9.22 23.24
CA ARG A 132 -8.41 -8.47 24.21
C ARG A 132 -6.93 -8.63 23.87
N ARG A 133 -6.51 -9.83 23.45
CA ARG A 133 -5.15 -10.10 22.99
C ARG A 133 -4.75 -9.22 21.82
N PHE A 134 -5.66 -9.00 20.86
CA PHE A 134 -5.43 -8.11 19.73
C PHE A 134 -5.27 -6.65 20.18
N LEU A 135 -6.09 -6.18 21.13
CA LEU A 135 -5.97 -4.83 21.68
C LEU A 135 -4.63 -4.60 22.39
N LEU A 136 -4.17 -5.58 23.19
CA LEU A 136 -2.84 -5.52 23.83
C LEU A 136 -1.72 -5.49 22.80
N ALA A 137 -1.80 -6.33 21.75
CA ALA A 137 -0.85 -6.29 20.65
C ALA A 137 -0.88 -4.95 19.91
N ALA A 138 -2.07 -4.37 19.68
CA ALA A 138 -2.19 -3.06 19.05
C ALA A 138 -1.52 -1.96 19.88
N SER A 139 -1.72 -1.97 21.21
CA SER A 139 -1.05 -1.01 22.11
C SER A 139 0.46 -1.16 22.07
N GLY A 140 0.98 -2.39 22.05
CA GLY A 140 2.42 -2.66 21.88
C GLY A 140 2.96 -2.17 20.53
N GLY A 141 2.21 -2.34 19.43
CA GLY A 141 2.57 -1.83 18.11
C GLY A 141 2.65 -0.30 18.09
N VAL A 142 1.67 0.40 18.66
CA VAL A 142 1.69 1.86 18.79
C VAL A 142 2.89 2.32 19.64
N ALA A 143 3.13 1.69 20.79
CA ALA A 143 4.29 2.01 21.63
C ALA A 143 5.61 1.79 20.87
N GLY A 144 5.73 0.71 20.10
CA GLY A 144 6.90 0.45 19.26
C GLY A 144 7.12 1.54 18.21
N VAL A 145 6.07 2.01 17.53
CA VAL A 145 6.15 3.14 16.58
C VAL A 145 6.61 4.41 17.31
N VAL A 146 6.06 4.72 18.48
CA VAL A 146 6.49 5.87 19.28
C VAL A 146 7.98 5.77 19.64
N MET A 147 8.45 4.59 20.06
CA MET A 147 9.88 4.38 20.36
C MET A 147 10.78 4.61 19.14
N ILE A 148 10.35 4.17 17.95
CA ILE A 148 11.14 4.35 16.72
C ILE A 148 11.27 5.85 16.37
N PHE A 149 10.19 6.61 16.50
CA PHE A 149 10.17 8.03 16.16
C PHE A 149 10.70 8.94 17.27
N TRP A 150 10.79 8.45 18.51
CA TRP A 150 11.19 9.27 19.66
C TRP A 150 12.55 9.97 19.49
N PRO A 151 13.61 9.29 19.00
CA PRO A 151 14.89 9.97 18.80
C PRO A 151 14.81 11.12 17.79
N GLU A 152 14.03 10.97 16.73
CA GLU A 152 13.81 11.99 15.72
C GLU A 152 13.09 13.22 16.32
N ILE A 153 12.05 12.97 17.11
CA ILE A 153 11.26 14.00 17.78
C ILE A 153 12.12 14.71 18.84
N ALA A 154 12.88 13.95 19.64
CA ALA A 154 13.71 14.49 20.71
C ALA A 154 14.92 15.29 20.18
N ALA A 155 15.60 14.79 19.14
CA ALA A 155 16.78 15.45 18.57
C ALA A 155 16.45 16.77 17.85
N THR A 156 15.22 16.93 17.40
CA THR A 156 14.81 18.05 16.54
C THR A 156 14.02 19.12 17.29
N GLY A 157 13.79 18.96 18.60
CA GLY A 157 12.90 19.86 19.35
C GLY A 157 11.52 19.94 18.69
N ALA A 158 10.97 18.78 18.27
CA ALA A 158 9.75 18.68 17.47
C ALA A 158 9.80 19.61 16.25
N ARG A 159 10.75 19.38 15.31
CA ARG A 159 10.71 20.13 14.04
C ARG A 159 9.30 20.00 13.47
N PRO A 160 8.62 21.12 13.15
CA PRO A 160 7.26 21.07 12.59
C PRO A 160 7.16 20.15 11.37
N THR A 161 8.26 20.02 10.60
CA THR A 161 8.38 19.16 9.43
C THR A 161 8.30 17.66 9.76
N ALA A 162 8.95 17.20 10.85
CA ALA A 162 8.89 15.79 11.25
C ALA A 162 7.49 15.42 11.77
N VAL A 163 6.83 16.32 12.51
CA VAL A 163 5.45 16.14 12.97
C VAL A 163 4.49 16.08 11.77
N LEU A 164 4.70 16.93 10.76
CA LEU A 164 3.94 16.91 9.52
C LEU A 164 4.12 15.58 8.77
N GLY A 165 5.37 15.12 8.62
CA GLY A 165 5.67 13.83 7.98
C GLY A 165 5.00 12.65 8.71
N LEU A 166 5.04 12.63 10.04
CA LEU A 166 4.33 11.63 10.86
C LEU A 166 2.82 11.70 10.63
N GLY A 167 2.21 12.89 10.66
CA GLY A 167 0.79 13.08 10.43
C GLY A 167 0.35 12.61 9.03
N LEU A 168 1.12 12.96 8.00
CA LEU A 168 0.88 12.51 6.63
C LEU A 168 1.02 10.99 6.51
N GLY A 169 2.03 10.39 7.14
CA GLY A 169 2.20 8.93 7.16
C GLY A 169 1.03 8.21 7.85
N LEU A 170 0.52 8.74 8.97
CA LEU A 170 -0.68 8.20 9.65
C LEU A 170 -1.93 8.34 8.78
N LEU A 171 -2.10 9.48 8.08
CA LEU A 171 -3.18 9.67 7.12
C LEU A 171 -3.10 8.65 5.98
N ALA A 172 -1.89 8.39 5.47
CA ALA A 172 -1.66 7.38 4.45
C ALA A 172 -2.09 5.98 4.93
N VAL A 173 -1.72 5.58 6.15
CA VAL A 173 -2.14 4.30 6.75
C VAL A 173 -3.67 4.21 6.86
N LEU A 174 -4.33 5.27 7.32
CA LEU A 174 -5.79 5.32 7.42
C LEU A 174 -6.45 5.13 6.04
N CYS A 175 -5.98 5.89 5.05
CA CYS A 175 -6.44 5.76 3.66
C CYS A 175 -6.22 4.35 3.12
N ALA A 176 -5.06 3.72 3.38
CA ALA A 176 -4.77 2.35 2.96
C ALA A 176 -5.73 1.34 3.60
N CYS A 177 -6.04 1.48 4.89
CA CYS A 177 -6.98 0.61 5.59
C CYS A 177 -8.39 0.69 4.99
N VAL A 178 -8.89 1.89 4.75
CA VAL A 178 -10.19 2.12 4.14
C VAL A 178 -10.21 1.58 2.70
N GLY A 179 -9.21 1.88 1.90
CA GLY A 179 -9.10 1.43 0.51
C GLY A 179 -9.04 -0.09 0.38
N ASN A 180 -8.34 -0.78 1.29
CA ASN A 180 -8.30 -2.24 1.34
C ASN A 180 -9.69 -2.83 1.60
N VAL A 181 -10.46 -2.26 2.53
CA VAL A 181 -11.84 -2.69 2.80
C VAL A 181 -12.75 -2.49 1.59
N LEU A 182 -12.65 -1.33 0.93
CA LEU A 182 -13.44 -1.02 -0.27
C LEU A 182 -13.13 -2.01 -1.41
N THR A 183 -11.83 -2.28 -1.66
CA THR A 183 -11.41 -3.25 -2.69
C THR A 183 -11.91 -4.67 -2.38
N LEU A 184 -11.78 -5.11 -1.12
CA LEU A 184 -12.27 -6.42 -0.69
C LEU A 184 -13.80 -6.52 -0.78
N THR A 185 -14.51 -5.43 -0.49
CA THR A 185 -15.97 -5.38 -0.63
C THR A 185 -16.39 -5.56 -2.09
N LEU A 186 -15.72 -4.88 -3.03
CA LEU A 186 -15.97 -5.02 -4.46
C LEU A 186 -15.73 -6.46 -4.95
N THR A 187 -14.60 -7.05 -4.57
CA THR A 187 -14.27 -8.42 -4.99
C THR A 187 -15.15 -9.48 -4.32
N ARG A 188 -15.62 -9.26 -3.09
CA ARG A 188 -16.60 -10.14 -2.41
C ARG A 188 -17.98 -10.10 -3.06
N ARG A 189 -18.32 -9.03 -3.78
CA ARG A 189 -19.53 -8.95 -4.62
C ARG A 189 -19.38 -9.73 -5.94
N GLY A 190 -18.30 -10.50 -6.12
CA GLY A 190 -18.04 -11.31 -7.31
C GLY A 190 -17.43 -10.52 -8.47
N LEU A 191 -17.05 -9.27 -8.27
CA LEU A 191 -16.42 -8.48 -9.34
C LEU A 191 -14.98 -8.96 -9.59
N PRO A 192 -14.53 -9.05 -10.85
CA PRO A 192 -13.20 -9.50 -11.19
C PRO A 192 -12.15 -8.48 -10.74
N LEU A 193 -11.04 -9.00 -10.19
CA LEU A 193 -10.03 -8.18 -9.51
C LEU A 193 -9.33 -7.19 -10.45
N LEU A 194 -8.93 -7.63 -11.66
CA LEU A 194 -8.17 -6.78 -12.57
C LEU A 194 -8.98 -5.56 -13.06
N PRO A 195 -10.23 -5.72 -13.52
CA PRO A 195 -11.10 -4.58 -13.84
C PRO A 195 -11.36 -3.64 -12.65
N VAL A 196 -11.58 -4.19 -11.45
CA VAL A 196 -11.77 -3.38 -10.23
C VAL A 196 -10.55 -2.51 -9.95
N LEU A 197 -9.35 -3.09 -9.99
CA LEU A 197 -8.10 -2.34 -9.79
C LEU A 197 -7.87 -1.32 -10.90
N ALA A 198 -8.11 -1.69 -12.17
CA ALA A 198 -7.93 -0.79 -13.31
C ALA A 198 -8.80 0.46 -13.18
N TRP A 199 -10.10 0.30 -12.91
CA TRP A 199 -11.02 1.41 -12.71
C TRP A 199 -10.67 2.25 -11.50
N SER A 200 -10.38 1.62 -10.35
CA SER A 200 -10.04 2.35 -9.13
C SER A 200 -8.75 3.17 -9.28
N MET A 201 -7.70 2.59 -9.87
CA MET A 201 -6.46 3.32 -10.15
C MET A 201 -6.65 4.43 -11.19
N GLY A 202 -7.47 4.17 -12.22
CA GLY A 202 -7.82 5.17 -13.23
C GLY A 202 -8.56 6.37 -12.63
N TYR A 203 -9.56 6.13 -11.79
CA TYR A 203 -10.26 7.20 -11.08
C TYR A 203 -9.34 7.99 -10.16
N GLY A 204 -8.43 7.32 -9.43
CA GLY A 204 -7.44 7.98 -8.61
C GLY A 204 -6.50 8.86 -9.43
N ALA A 205 -6.02 8.37 -10.56
CA ALA A 205 -5.16 9.14 -11.47
C ALA A 205 -5.87 10.39 -12.02
N VAL A 206 -7.13 10.23 -12.48
CA VAL A 206 -7.93 11.35 -12.98
C VAL A 206 -8.18 12.37 -11.87
N PHE A 207 -8.53 11.92 -10.66
CA PHE A 207 -8.73 12.81 -9.53
C PHE A 207 -7.50 13.67 -9.21
N LEU A 208 -6.30 13.03 -9.13
CA LEU A 208 -5.05 13.76 -8.88
C LEU A 208 -4.69 14.70 -10.02
N ALA A 209 -4.88 14.28 -11.27
CA ALA A 209 -4.65 15.13 -12.44
C ALA A 209 -5.57 16.36 -12.41
N SER A 210 -6.86 16.16 -12.13
CA SER A 210 -7.83 17.25 -12.00
C SER A 210 -7.45 18.21 -10.85
N LEU A 211 -7.04 17.66 -9.71
CA LEU A 211 -6.60 18.46 -8.57
C LEU A 211 -5.35 19.29 -8.90
N SER A 212 -4.39 18.71 -9.63
CA SER A 212 -3.19 19.42 -10.08
C SER A 212 -3.52 20.61 -10.98
N LEU A 213 -4.49 20.45 -11.87
CA LEU A 213 -4.93 21.52 -12.76
C LEU A 213 -5.69 22.63 -11.99
N VAL A 214 -6.62 22.23 -11.11
CA VAL A 214 -7.44 23.18 -10.34
C VAL A 214 -6.59 24.01 -9.36
N ASN A 215 -5.56 23.37 -8.74
CA ASN A 215 -4.64 24.07 -7.83
C ASN A 215 -3.58 24.94 -8.56
N GLY A 216 -3.63 25.05 -9.88
CA GLY A 216 -2.65 25.83 -10.65
C GLY A 216 -1.26 25.22 -10.69
N THR A 217 -1.06 23.97 -10.19
CA THR A 217 0.23 23.27 -10.25
C THR A 217 0.62 22.98 -11.70
N GLY A 218 -0.36 22.80 -12.60
CA GLY A 218 -0.14 22.45 -13.99
C GLY A 218 0.18 20.95 -14.17
N TRP A 219 0.41 20.57 -15.43
CA TRP A 219 0.72 19.18 -15.77
C TRP A 219 2.19 19.04 -16.12
N HIS A 220 2.94 18.36 -15.27
CA HIS A 220 4.39 18.22 -15.38
C HIS A 220 4.79 16.76 -15.59
N PHE A 221 5.89 16.58 -16.32
CA PHE A 221 6.52 15.29 -16.58
C PHE A 221 8.02 15.48 -16.70
N SER A 222 8.82 14.50 -16.31
CA SER A 222 10.26 14.53 -16.45
C SER A 222 10.74 13.41 -17.37
N THR A 223 11.65 13.74 -18.27
CA THR A 223 12.32 12.76 -19.16
C THR A 223 13.64 12.26 -18.58
N ARG A 224 14.01 12.67 -17.36
CA ARG A 224 15.22 12.18 -16.70
C ARG A 224 15.14 10.66 -16.53
N PRO A 225 16.21 9.90 -16.87
CA PRO A 225 16.22 8.44 -16.79
C PRO A 225 15.84 7.91 -15.39
N SER A 226 16.30 8.55 -14.31
CA SER A 226 15.95 8.18 -12.93
C SER A 226 14.45 8.27 -12.66
N TYR A 227 13.79 9.33 -13.16
CA TYR A 227 12.34 9.50 -13.04
C TYR A 227 11.60 8.45 -13.86
N LEU A 228 12.00 8.22 -15.12
CA LEU A 228 11.32 7.25 -15.99
C LEU A 228 11.43 5.83 -15.47
N LEU A 229 12.64 5.42 -15.04
CA LEU A 229 12.87 4.08 -14.49
C LEU A 229 12.13 3.89 -13.17
N SER A 230 12.14 4.88 -12.27
CA SER A 230 11.39 4.83 -11.02
C SER A 230 9.88 4.79 -11.28
N LEU A 231 9.36 5.61 -12.21
CA LEU A 231 7.95 5.60 -12.59
C LEU A 231 7.53 4.22 -13.14
N LEU A 232 8.32 3.66 -14.05
CA LEU A 232 8.05 2.35 -14.62
C LEU A 232 8.07 1.25 -13.54
N TYR A 233 9.09 1.25 -12.67
CA TYR A 233 9.17 0.30 -11.56
C TYR A 233 7.98 0.42 -10.60
N LEU A 234 7.63 1.64 -10.18
CA LEU A 234 6.53 1.89 -9.26
C LEU A 234 5.17 1.55 -9.88
N ALA A 235 4.99 1.80 -11.18
CA ALA A 235 3.75 1.45 -11.87
C ALA A 235 3.64 -0.07 -12.09
N VAL A 236 4.68 -0.70 -12.64
CA VAL A 236 4.65 -2.14 -12.99
C VAL A 236 4.76 -3.01 -11.75
N ALA A 237 5.87 -2.92 -11.04
CA ALA A 237 6.13 -3.77 -9.88
C ALA A 237 5.29 -3.32 -8.67
N GLY A 238 5.41 -2.05 -8.28
CA GLY A 238 4.79 -1.51 -7.06
C GLY A 238 3.28 -1.39 -7.12
N SER A 239 2.68 -1.23 -8.32
CA SER A 239 1.23 -1.07 -8.44
C SER A 239 0.56 -2.27 -9.11
N VAL A 240 0.97 -2.71 -10.30
CA VAL A 240 0.29 -3.82 -10.98
C VAL A 240 0.60 -5.14 -10.29
N ILE A 241 1.87 -5.54 -10.23
CA ILE A 241 2.27 -6.86 -9.73
C ILE A 241 1.96 -7.01 -8.25
N ALA A 242 2.41 -6.07 -7.42
CA ALA A 242 2.26 -6.16 -5.97
C ALA A 242 0.79 -6.19 -5.52
N PHE A 243 -0.07 -5.30 -6.04
CA PHE A 243 -1.49 -5.31 -5.67
C PHE A 243 -2.23 -6.55 -6.15
N VAL A 244 -1.97 -7.02 -7.39
CA VAL A 244 -2.59 -8.25 -7.89
C VAL A 244 -2.17 -9.45 -7.02
N MET A 245 -0.90 -9.57 -6.67
CA MET A 245 -0.40 -10.65 -5.81
C MET A 245 -0.98 -10.55 -4.39
N TYR A 246 -0.98 -9.36 -3.79
CA TYR A 246 -1.51 -9.12 -2.45
C TYR A 246 -3.01 -9.46 -2.35
N PHE A 247 -3.83 -8.95 -3.26
CA PHE A 247 -5.26 -9.24 -3.23
C PHE A 247 -5.58 -10.71 -3.57
N LYS A 248 -4.80 -11.36 -4.44
CA LYS A 248 -4.91 -12.82 -4.62
C LYS A 248 -4.55 -13.59 -3.36
N LEU A 249 -3.51 -13.16 -2.63
CA LEU A 249 -3.18 -13.75 -1.33
C LEU A 249 -4.32 -13.56 -0.33
N ALA A 250 -4.89 -12.35 -0.27
CA ALA A 250 -6.01 -12.02 0.61
C ALA A 250 -7.28 -12.83 0.28
N GLN A 251 -7.55 -13.07 -1.01
CA GLN A 251 -8.65 -13.92 -1.45
C GLN A 251 -8.44 -15.40 -1.09
N ARG A 252 -7.20 -15.92 -1.21
CA ARG A 252 -6.88 -17.34 -0.96
C ARG A 252 -6.75 -17.68 0.52
N GLN A 253 -6.12 -16.79 1.30
CA GLN A 253 -5.75 -17.08 2.70
C GLN A 253 -6.44 -16.19 3.73
N GLY A 254 -7.25 -15.27 3.27
CA GLY A 254 -7.90 -14.27 4.08
C GLY A 254 -7.03 -13.02 4.34
N PRO A 255 -7.69 -11.89 4.66
CA PRO A 255 -7.03 -10.60 4.83
C PRO A 255 -6.01 -10.58 5.99
N ALA A 256 -6.24 -11.34 7.06
CA ALA A 256 -5.32 -11.42 8.20
C ALA A 256 -3.96 -12.03 7.83
N ARG A 257 -3.94 -13.10 7.01
CA ARG A 257 -2.68 -13.70 6.54
C ARG A 257 -1.99 -12.83 5.47
N ALA A 258 -2.75 -12.19 4.60
CA ALA A 258 -2.19 -11.23 3.66
C ALA A 258 -1.53 -10.05 4.38
N ALA A 259 -2.11 -9.57 5.47
CA ALA A 259 -1.54 -8.47 6.28
C ALA A 259 -0.17 -8.80 6.90
N LEU A 260 0.21 -10.09 7.02
CA LEU A 260 1.54 -10.49 7.50
C LEU A 260 2.66 -10.06 6.54
N THR A 261 2.37 -9.80 5.26
CA THR A 261 3.34 -9.18 4.34
C THR A 261 3.82 -7.84 4.88
N GLY A 262 2.93 -7.07 5.50
CA GLY A 262 3.24 -5.78 6.14
C GLY A 262 4.19 -5.86 7.35
N VAL A 263 4.45 -7.06 7.89
CA VAL A 263 5.39 -7.24 9.03
C VAL A 263 6.84 -7.13 8.60
N LEU A 264 7.17 -7.70 7.44
CA LEU A 264 8.54 -7.76 6.94
C LEU A 264 8.94 -6.52 6.12
N ILE A 265 7.96 -5.86 5.50
CA ILE A 265 8.18 -4.67 4.69
C ILE A 265 8.98 -3.60 5.45
N PRO A 266 8.61 -3.17 6.67
CA PRO A 266 9.34 -2.15 7.39
C PRO A 266 10.76 -2.55 7.77
N VAL A 267 10.98 -3.82 8.11
CA VAL A 267 12.34 -4.31 8.45
C VAL A 267 13.28 -4.16 7.26
N ILE A 268 12.82 -4.59 6.08
CA ILE A 268 13.60 -4.50 4.85
C ILE A 268 13.75 -3.02 4.43
N ALA A 269 12.67 -2.23 4.52
CA ALA A 269 12.71 -0.81 4.17
C ALA A 269 13.65 -0.01 5.08
N LEU A 270 13.64 -0.25 6.39
CA LEU A 270 14.57 0.39 7.32
C LEU A 270 16.03 -0.03 7.05
N ALA A 271 16.28 -1.29 6.70
CA ALA A 271 17.61 -1.74 6.29
C ALA A 271 18.08 -1.00 5.01
N ILE A 272 17.19 -0.83 4.03
CA ILE A 272 17.46 -0.05 2.82
C ILE A 272 17.74 1.42 3.18
N SER A 273 16.91 2.04 4.03
CA SER A 273 17.08 3.41 4.47
C SER A 273 18.38 3.64 5.24
N ALA A 274 18.78 2.68 6.09
CA ALA A 274 20.07 2.73 6.79
C ALA A 274 21.27 2.63 5.83
N LEU A 275 21.17 1.83 4.78
CA LEU A 275 22.25 1.60 3.82
C LEU A 275 22.35 2.72 2.76
N LEU A 276 21.23 3.26 2.29
CA LEU A 276 21.17 4.13 1.12
C LEU A 276 20.76 5.58 1.44
N GLU A 277 20.09 5.82 2.57
CA GLU A 277 19.58 7.15 2.95
C GLU A 277 20.31 7.74 4.15
N GLY A 278 21.29 7.01 4.72
CA GLY A 278 22.08 7.47 5.88
C GLY A 278 21.29 7.50 7.19
N TRP A 279 20.14 6.83 7.27
CA TRP A 279 19.43 6.71 8.54
C TRP A 279 20.22 5.84 9.53
N VAL A 280 20.46 6.37 10.74
CA VAL A 280 21.23 5.70 11.78
C VAL A 280 20.29 5.13 12.84
N PRO A 281 20.18 3.80 12.98
CA PRO A 281 19.32 3.19 13.98
C PRO A 281 19.88 3.45 15.39
N THR A 282 19.03 3.93 16.31
CA THR A 282 19.36 4.02 17.75
C THR A 282 18.93 2.73 18.46
N ALA A 283 19.47 2.49 19.67
CA ALA A 283 19.03 1.35 20.49
C ALA A 283 17.52 1.40 20.77
N LEU A 284 16.98 2.61 20.96
CA LEU A 284 15.54 2.80 21.19
C LEU A 284 14.71 2.49 19.95
N SER A 285 15.15 2.91 18.75
CA SER A 285 14.46 2.59 17.50
C SER A 285 14.50 1.09 17.19
N LEU A 286 15.62 0.40 17.46
CA LEU A 286 15.72 -1.06 17.32
C LEU A 286 14.78 -1.79 18.30
N ALA A 287 14.73 -1.35 19.57
CA ALA A 287 13.80 -1.92 20.54
C ALA A 287 12.33 -1.67 20.14
N GLY A 288 12.01 -0.48 19.64
CA GLY A 288 10.69 -0.16 19.10
C GLY A 288 10.30 -1.03 17.91
N MET A 289 11.25 -1.29 16.99
CA MET A 289 11.02 -2.20 15.86
C MET A 289 10.75 -3.63 16.33
N ALA A 290 11.54 -4.13 17.28
CA ALA A 290 11.33 -5.46 17.87
C ALA A 290 9.94 -5.54 18.54
N LEU A 291 9.51 -4.48 19.24
CA LEU A 291 8.19 -4.41 19.87
C LEU A 291 7.06 -4.38 18.82
N CYS A 292 7.21 -3.61 17.72
CA CYS A 292 6.25 -3.62 16.61
C CYS A 292 6.10 -5.02 16.01
N LEU A 293 7.22 -5.68 15.66
CA LEU A 293 7.21 -7.02 15.07
C LEU A 293 6.63 -8.07 16.04
N GLY A 294 7.01 -8.01 17.31
CA GLY A 294 6.46 -8.88 18.35
C GLY A 294 4.95 -8.69 18.53
N SER A 295 4.48 -7.45 18.50
CA SER A 295 3.05 -7.12 18.59
C SER A 295 2.26 -7.66 17.39
N ILE A 296 2.78 -7.52 16.19
CA ILE A 296 2.16 -8.06 14.98
C ILE A 296 2.13 -9.59 15.04
N TYR A 297 3.24 -10.23 15.45
CA TYR A 297 3.29 -11.68 15.62
C TYR A 297 2.24 -12.18 16.63
N VAL A 298 2.09 -11.50 17.78
CA VAL A 298 1.07 -11.82 18.78
C VAL A 298 -0.34 -11.62 18.21
N ALA A 299 -0.57 -10.55 17.44
CA ALA A 299 -1.88 -10.30 16.80
C ALA A 299 -2.25 -11.34 15.74
N ALA A 300 -1.24 -11.87 15.02
CA ALA A 300 -1.43 -12.81 13.91
C ALA A 300 -1.61 -14.28 14.35
N ARG A 301 -1.26 -14.64 15.58
CA ARG A 301 -1.46 -16.03 16.09
C ARG A 301 -2.94 -16.38 16.14
N PRO A 302 -3.38 -17.51 15.57
CA PRO A 302 -4.73 -18.01 15.77
C PRO A 302 -5.00 -18.28 17.27
N LYS A 303 -6.28 -18.24 17.63
CA LYS A 303 -6.74 -18.63 18.98
C LYS A 303 -6.55 -20.11 19.21
#